data_b5ac09f1f57c2d758094819847358846
#
_entry.id   b5ac09f1f57c2d758094819847358846
#
_cell.length_a   1.000
_cell.length_b   1.000
_cell.length_c   1.000
_cell.angle_alpha   90.00
_cell.angle_beta   90.00
_cell.angle_gamma   90.00
#
_symmetry.space_group_name_H-M   'P 1'
#
loop_
_entity.id
_entity.type
_entity.pdbx_description
1 polymer ?
#
loop_
_entity_poly.entity_id
_entity_poly.type
_entity_poly.pdbx_seq_one_letter_code
_entity_poly.pdbx_strand_id
1 'polypeptide(L)'
;MTSGYSSEGGLDHPVKVTRMNIQGTLHRIRELLENHPGDSAAWVGSVIELGGSDEAGFYRRLNSKRMWGGAGSIASEALADNPGMDEWVWRSEIREFRELMIELGRQLQARGHAYPDISSWLLAFSNWNQSDM
;
A
#
# COMPACT_ATOMS: atom_id res chain seq x y z
N MET A 1 -17.71 -28.17 13.48
CA MET A 1 -17.31 -28.13 13.36
C MET A 1 -16.86 -27.88 13.08
N THR A 2 -16.86 -27.69 13.18
CA THR A 2 -16.19 -27.44 12.94
C THR A 2 -15.79 -26.98 12.59
N SER A 3 -15.75 -26.86 12.73
CA SER A 3 -15.18 -26.43 12.42
C SER A 3 -14.94 -25.99 12.16
N GLY A 4 -14.96 -25.90 12.36
CA GLY A 4 -14.37 -25.55 12.13
C GLY A 4 -14.26 -25.00 11.89
N TYR A 5 -14.20 -24.90 11.82
CA TYR A 5 -13.77 -24.41 11.48
C TYR A 5 -13.64 -23.84 11.67
N SER A 6 -13.68 -23.85 11.87
CA SER A 6 -13.26 -23.28 11.94
C SER A 6 -13.13 -22.65 11.91
N SER A 7 -13.22 -22.64 12.15
CA SER A 7 -12.87 -22.14 12.14
C SER A 7 -12.81 -21.63 12.06
N GLU A 8 -12.78 -21.59 12.17
CA GLU A 8 -12.48 -21.16 12.12
C GLU A 8 -12.49 -20.69 12.10
N GLY A 9 -12.85 -20.63 12.33
CA GLY A 9 -12.54 -20.13 12.39
C GLY A 9 -12.52 -19.36 12.32
N GLY A 10 -12.65 -19.32 12.51
CA GLY A 10 -12.32 -18.73 12.55
C GLY A 10 -12.25 -17.98 12.51
N LEU A 11 -12.28 -17.86 12.64
CA LEU A 11 -12.01 -17.27 12.55
C LEU A 11 -11.83 -16.74 12.33
N ASP A 12 -11.81 -16.72 12.39
CA ASP A 12 -11.39 -16.24 11.90
C ASP A 12 -11.27 -15.78 11.38
N HIS A 13 -10.95 -15.38 11.49
CA HIS A 13 -10.55 -14.79 10.87
C HIS A 13 -10.53 -13.94 9.99
N PRO A 14 -10.93 -13.38 10.09
CA PRO A 14 -11.03 -12.23 9.20
C PRO A 14 -9.86 -11.26 9.33
N VAL A 15 -9.33 -11.18 10.48
CA VAL A 15 -8.15 -10.33 10.72
C VAL A 15 -7.01 -10.72 9.81
N LYS A 16 -6.82 -12.00 9.60
CA LYS A 16 -5.74 -12.47 8.74
C LYS A 16 -5.96 -12.13 7.30
N VAL A 17 -7.22 -12.10 6.88
CA VAL A 17 -7.55 -11.79 5.49
C VAL A 17 -7.21 -10.33 5.18
N THR A 18 -7.45 -9.43 6.13
CA THR A 18 -7.19 -8.01 5.90
C THR A 18 -5.74 -7.63 6.13
N ARG A 19 -4.96 -8.52 6.74
CA ARG A 19 -3.59 -8.21 7.10
C ARG A 19 -2.62 -8.88 6.15
N MET A 20 -2.44 -8.27 5.01
CA MET A 20 -1.47 -8.76 4.04
C MET A 20 -0.06 -8.56 4.58
N ASN A 21 0.87 -9.43 4.19
CA ASN A 21 2.28 -9.16 4.47
C ASN A 21 2.77 -8.07 3.52
N ILE A 22 3.97 -7.56 3.78
CA ILE A 22 4.49 -6.44 2.98
C ILE A 22 4.57 -6.79 1.50
N GLN A 23 5.00 -8.01 1.17
CA GLN A 23 5.10 -8.43 -0.22
C GLN A 23 3.73 -8.42 -0.90
N GLY A 24 2.72 -9.00 -0.25
CA GLY A 24 1.36 -9.00 -0.80
C GLY A 24 0.81 -7.60 -1.01
N THR A 25 1.05 -6.72 -0.02
CA THR A 25 0.64 -5.32 -0.12
C THR A 25 1.30 -4.64 -1.32
N LEU A 26 2.60 -4.84 -1.50
CA LEU A 26 3.33 -4.24 -2.61
C LEU A 26 2.86 -4.76 -3.96
N HIS A 27 2.57 -6.06 -4.07
CA HIS A 27 2.04 -6.61 -5.32
C HIS A 27 0.72 -5.93 -5.70
N ARG A 28 -0.16 -5.74 -4.73
CA ARG A 28 -1.44 -5.10 -5.03
C ARG A 28 -1.26 -3.63 -5.37
N ILE A 29 -0.37 -2.93 -4.67
CA ILE A 29 -0.04 -1.54 -4.99
C ILE A 29 0.45 -1.45 -6.43
N ARG A 30 1.34 -2.34 -6.82
CA ARG A 30 1.87 -2.36 -8.18
C ARG A 30 0.76 -2.55 -9.20
N GLU A 31 -0.16 -3.48 -8.95
CA GLU A 31 -1.28 -3.72 -9.86
C GLU A 31 -2.11 -2.46 -10.09
N LEU A 32 -2.39 -1.73 -9.02
CA LEU A 32 -3.16 -0.50 -9.14
C LEU A 32 -2.38 0.57 -9.89
N LEU A 33 -1.07 0.65 -9.66
CA LEU A 33 -0.22 1.64 -10.33
C LEU A 33 -0.04 1.36 -11.81
N GLU A 34 -0.26 0.13 -12.25
CA GLU A 34 -0.17 -0.20 -13.68
C GLU A 34 -1.19 0.56 -14.51
N ASN A 35 -2.25 1.06 -13.88
CA ASN A 35 -3.24 1.88 -14.55
C ASN A 35 -2.84 3.36 -14.63
N HIS A 36 -1.73 3.73 -14.01
CA HIS A 36 -1.26 5.13 -13.99
C HIS A 36 -0.12 5.30 -15.00
N PRO A 37 -0.02 6.48 -15.63
CA PRO A 37 1.12 6.74 -16.50
C PRO A 37 2.40 6.88 -15.68
N GLY A 38 3.54 6.65 -16.33
CA GLY A 38 4.83 6.81 -15.67
C GLY A 38 5.42 5.49 -15.24
N ASP A 39 6.43 5.56 -14.38
CA ASP A 39 7.26 4.42 -14.03
C ASP A 39 7.03 3.88 -12.61
N SER A 40 6.00 4.35 -11.93
CA SER A 40 5.78 3.99 -10.53
C SER A 40 5.58 2.48 -10.35
N ALA A 41 4.78 1.86 -11.24
CA ALA A 41 4.56 0.41 -11.15
C ALA A 41 5.87 -0.36 -11.33
N ALA A 42 6.70 0.04 -12.28
CA ALA A 42 7.98 -0.61 -12.52
C ALA A 42 8.91 -0.44 -11.34
N TRP A 43 8.91 0.75 -10.74
CA TRP A 43 9.75 1.00 -9.56
C TRP A 43 9.34 0.10 -8.40
N VAL A 44 8.03 -0.01 -8.13
CA VAL A 44 7.54 -0.89 -7.08
C VAL A 44 7.93 -2.34 -7.38
N GLY A 45 7.84 -2.75 -8.65
CA GLY A 45 8.27 -4.08 -9.06
C GLY A 45 9.72 -4.35 -8.72
N SER A 46 10.60 -3.36 -8.93
CA SER A 46 12.02 -3.52 -8.59
C SER A 46 12.22 -3.67 -7.08
N VAL A 47 11.41 -2.99 -6.27
CA VAL A 47 11.49 -3.14 -4.82
C VAL A 47 11.05 -4.54 -4.40
N ILE A 48 9.98 -5.04 -4.99
CA ILE A 48 9.50 -6.39 -4.70
C ILE A 48 10.62 -7.42 -4.95
N GLU A 49 11.34 -7.27 -6.05
CA GLU A 49 12.42 -8.20 -6.38
C GLU A 49 13.55 -8.16 -5.34
N LEU A 50 13.84 -6.99 -4.79
CA LEU A 50 14.87 -6.88 -3.75
C LEU A 50 14.51 -7.69 -2.51
N GLY A 51 13.22 -7.84 -2.23
CA GLY A 51 12.78 -8.55 -1.03
C GLY A 51 13.24 -9.98 -0.96
N GLY A 52 13.56 -10.58 -2.11
CA GLY A 52 14.05 -11.96 -2.15
C GLY A 52 15.56 -12.09 -2.15
N SER A 53 16.31 -10.98 -2.31
CA SER A 53 17.75 -11.05 -2.48
C SER A 53 18.54 -10.08 -1.62
N ASP A 54 17.93 -8.97 -1.19
CA ASP A 54 18.63 -7.94 -0.43
C ASP A 54 17.64 -7.27 0.53
N GLU A 55 17.48 -7.88 1.70
CA GLU A 55 16.51 -7.40 2.66
C GLU A 55 16.81 -5.97 3.11
N ALA A 56 18.06 -5.65 3.36
CA ALA A 56 18.42 -4.30 3.79
C ALA A 56 18.11 -3.28 2.71
N GLY A 57 18.40 -3.59 1.46
CA GLY A 57 18.06 -2.72 0.34
C GLY A 57 16.57 -2.58 0.14
N PHE A 58 15.84 -3.67 0.35
CA PHE A 58 14.38 -3.68 0.27
C PHE A 58 13.78 -2.66 1.24
N TYR A 59 14.13 -2.74 2.53
CA TYR A 59 13.59 -1.83 3.52
C TYR A 59 14.10 -0.40 3.35
N ARG A 60 15.32 -0.24 2.85
CA ARG A 60 15.84 1.09 2.55
C ARG A 60 15.01 1.77 1.45
N ARG A 61 14.61 1.01 0.42
CA ARG A 61 13.74 1.54 -0.63
C ARG A 61 12.35 1.85 -0.11
N LEU A 62 11.80 1.00 0.77
CA LEU A 62 10.48 1.23 1.36
C LEU A 62 10.45 2.45 2.27
N ASN A 63 11.60 2.84 2.83
CA ASN A 63 11.72 4.01 3.70
C ASN A 63 12.44 5.14 3.00
N SER A 64 12.15 5.34 1.71
CA SER A 64 12.85 6.31 0.90
C SER A 64 11.97 7.49 0.51
N LYS A 65 12.61 8.54 0.04
CA LYS A 65 11.92 9.71 -0.51
C LYS A 65 11.08 9.31 -1.71
N ARG A 66 11.57 8.39 -2.54
CA ARG A 66 10.79 7.93 -3.70
C ARG A 66 9.45 7.33 -3.27
N MET A 67 9.43 6.68 -2.12
CA MET A 67 8.19 6.07 -1.63
C MET A 67 7.25 7.07 -0.97
N TRP A 68 7.78 7.98 -0.14
CA TRP A 68 6.97 8.82 0.75
C TRP A 68 7.28 10.31 0.68
N GLY A 69 8.14 10.76 -0.18
CA GLY A 69 8.80 12.05 -0.06
C GLY A 69 8.10 13.24 -0.73
N GLY A 70 6.80 13.22 -0.92
CA GLY A 70 6.10 14.36 -1.50
C GLY A 70 5.86 14.17 -2.98
N ALA A 71 5.93 15.26 -3.76
CA ALA A 71 5.67 15.20 -5.20
C ALA A 71 6.63 14.20 -5.86
N GLY A 72 6.09 13.36 -6.72
CA GLY A 72 6.86 12.34 -7.42
C GLY A 72 7.05 11.06 -6.64
N SER A 73 6.59 11.01 -5.39
CA SER A 73 6.68 9.78 -4.59
C SER A 73 5.55 8.83 -4.94
N ILE A 74 5.72 7.57 -4.55
CA ILE A 74 4.65 6.57 -4.72
C ILE A 74 3.40 7.01 -3.94
N ALA A 75 3.57 7.54 -2.73
CA ALA A 75 2.45 8.01 -1.93
C ALA A 75 1.65 9.09 -2.67
N SER A 76 2.31 9.95 -3.43
CA SER A 76 1.64 11.03 -4.14
C SER A 76 0.76 10.53 -5.29
N GLU A 77 0.90 9.28 -5.71
CA GLU A 77 0.02 8.70 -6.74
C GLU A 77 -1.44 8.66 -6.27
N ALA A 78 -1.67 8.70 -4.96
CA ALA A 78 -3.03 8.77 -4.43
C ALA A 78 -3.74 10.08 -4.79
N LEU A 79 -2.99 11.07 -5.27
CA LEU A 79 -3.55 12.35 -5.71
C LEU A 79 -3.75 12.40 -7.22
N ALA A 80 -3.34 11.36 -7.93
CA ALA A 80 -3.40 11.35 -9.38
C ALA A 80 -4.83 11.20 -9.86
N ASP A 81 -5.14 11.93 -10.92
CA ASP A 81 -6.39 11.79 -11.63
C ASP A 81 -6.18 10.83 -12.79
N ASN A 82 -7.20 10.09 -13.16
CA ASN A 82 -7.10 9.16 -14.29
C ASN A 82 -8.29 9.36 -15.20
N PRO A 83 -8.25 10.39 -16.06
CA PRO A 83 -9.39 10.74 -16.91
C PRO A 83 -9.73 9.66 -17.95
N GLY A 84 -8.83 8.71 -18.19
CA GLY A 84 -9.10 7.59 -19.09
C GLY A 84 -9.95 6.51 -18.50
N MET A 85 -10.23 6.57 -17.20
CA MET A 85 -11.04 5.58 -16.50
C MET A 85 -12.38 6.15 -16.11
N ASP A 86 -13.39 5.28 -15.99
CA ASP A 86 -14.65 5.65 -15.38
C ASP A 86 -14.38 6.19 -13.97
N GLU A 87 -15.01 7.32 -13.64
CA GLU A 87 -14.77 7.99 -12.36
C GLU A 87 -15.04 7.06 -11.17
N TRP A 88 -16.09 6.28 -11.26
CA TRP A 88 -16.45 5.34 -10.21
C TRP A 88 -15.33 4.31 -9.98
N VAL A 89 -14.74 3.83 -11.06
CA VAL A 89 -13.70 2.80 -10.98
C VAL A 89 -12.43 3.38 -10.36
N TRP A 90 -11.95 4.52 -10.88
CA TRP A 90 -10.68 5.04 -10.36
C TRP A 90 -10.82 5.58 -8.92
N ARG A 91 -12.00 6.07 -8.53
CA ARG A 91 -12.22 6.45 -7.13
C ARG A 91 -12.11 5.25 -6.21
N SER A 92 -12.67 4.12 -6.64
CA SER A 92 -12.57 2.88 -5.88
C SER A 92 -11.12 2.42 -5.75
N GLU A 93 -10.36 2.52 -6.83
CA GLU A 93 -8.94 2.13 -6.82
C GLU A 93 -8.10 3.06 -5.96
N ILE A 94 -8.36 4.35 -6.00
CA ILE A 94 -7.63 5.31 -5.16
C ILE A 94 -7.90 5.03 -3.68
N ARG A 95 -9.15 4.73 -3.34
CA ARG A 95 -9.50 4.38 -1.97
C ARG A 95 -8.74 3.13 -1.52
N GLU A 96 -8.72 2.11 -2.36
CA GLU A 96 -7.97 0.89 -2.06
C GLU A 96 -6.47 1.19 -1.94
N PHE A 97 -5.94 2.00 -2.86
CA PHE A 97 -4.54 2.38 -2.84
C PHE A 97 -4.16 3.04 -1.51
N ARG A 98 -5.00 3.96 -1.02
CA ARG A 98 -4.76 4.62 0.27
C ARG A 98 -4.75 3.60 1.42
N GLU A 99 -5.68 2.64 1.39
CA GLU A 99 -5.73 1.62 2.45
C GLU A 99 -4.47 0.76 2.44
N LEU A 100 -3.99 0.40 1.25
CA LEU A 100 -2.75 -0.38 1.14
C LEU A 100 -1.54 0.41 1.62
N MET A 101 -1.48 1.70 1.32
CA MET A 101 -0.38 2.54 1.79
C MET A 101 -0.44 2.71 3.31
N ILE A 102 -1.64 2.80 3.88
CA ILE A 102 -1.79 2.84 5.34
C ILE A 102 -1.24 1.57 5.96
N GLU A 103 -1.62 0.43 5.40
CA GLU A 103 -1.14 -0.86 5.92
C GLU A 103 0.38 -0.97 5.83
N LEU A 104 0.93 -0.61 4.68
CA LEU A 104 2.38 -0.63 4.48
C LEU A 104 3.09 0.29 5.47
N GLY A 105 2.59 1.52 5.60
CA GLY A 105 3.20 2.49 6.51
C GLY A 105 3.18 2.03 7.95
N ARG A 106 2.07 1.43 8.39
CA ARG A 106 1.98 0.91 9.75
C ARG A 106 2.95 -0.22 10.00
N GLN A 107 3.13 -1.09 9.02
CA GLN A 107 4.09 -2.19 9.15
C GLN A 107 5.52 -1.64 9.23
N LEU A 108 5.84 -0.62 8.45
CA LEU A 108 7.16 0.00 8.50
C LEU A 108 7.39 0.70 9.85
N GLN A 109 6.37 1.37 10.37
CA GLN A 109 6.47 2.02 11.68
C GLN A 109 6.67 0.99 12.79
N ALA A 110 5.96 -0.13 12.71
CA ALA A 110 6.09 -1.19 13.72
C ALA A 110 7.49 -1.81 13.69
N ARG A 111 8.12 -1.85 12.52
CA ARG A 111 9.47 -2.37 12.37
C ARG A 111 10.52 -1.42 12.93
N GLY A 112 10.24 -0.11 12.94
CA GLY A 112 11.20 0.89 13.41
C GLY A 112 11.97 1.56 12.28
N HIS A 113 12.51 2.73 12.55
CA HIS A 113 13.29 3.52 11.57
C HIS A 113 12.48 3.88 10.31
N ALA A 114 11.19 4.11 10.48
CA ALA A 114 10.32 4.46 9.37
C ALA A 114 10.62 5.89 8.88
N TYR A 115 10.40 6.11 7.58
CA TYR A 115 10.57 7.43 6.99
C TYR A 115 9.66 8.44 7.72
N PRO A 116 10.16 9.62 8.08
CA PRO A 116 9.39 10.55 8.93
C PRO A 116 8.05 10.98 8.36
N ASP A 117 7.94 11.14 7.04
CA ASP A 117 6.72 11.63 6.41
C ASP A 117 5.59 10.62 6.40
N ILE A 118 5.88 9.36 6.74
CA ILE A 118 4.85 8.31 6.74
C ILE A 118 3.67 8.71 7.61
N SER A 119 3.92 9.23 8.81
CA SER A 119 2.83 9.60 9.72
C SER A 119 1.86 10.60 9.10
N SER A 120 2.39 11.60 8.42
CA SER A 120 1.55 12.62 7.78
C SER A 120 0.70 12.03 6.67
N TRP A 121 1.30 11.14 5.86
CA TRP A 121 0.54 10.49 4.79
C TRP A 121 -0.55 9.59 5.35
N LEU A 122 -0.26 8.81 6.40
CA LEU A 122 -1.25 7.92 6.98
C LEU A 122 -2.44 8.71 7.53
N LEU A 123 -2.17 9.85 8.16
CA LEU A 123 -3.24 10.70 8.66
C LEU A 123 -4.09 11.24 7.50
N ALA A 124 -3.46 11.73 6.45
CA ALA A 124 -4.17 12.26 5.30
C ALA A 124 -5.01 11.19 4.62
N PHE A 125 -4.42 10.01 4.38
CA PHE A 125 -5.13 8.92 3.72
C PHE A 125 -6.31 8.45 4.55
N SER A 126 -6.15 8.33 5.86
CA SER A 126 -7.23 7.92 6.75
C SER A 126 -8.37 8.93 6.71
N ASN A 127 -8.05 10.21 6.77
CA ASN A 127 -9.07 11.26 6.73
C ASN A 127 -9.81 11.27 5.41
N TRP A 128 -9.09 11.14 4.30
CA TRP A 128 -9.73 11.15 2.97
C TRP A 128 -10.65 9.95 2.80
N ASN A 129 -10.22 8.77 3.26
CA ASN A 129 -11.06 7.58 3.13
C ASN A 129 -12.28 7.64 4.04
N GLN A 130 -12.15 8.24 5.23
CA GLN A 130 -13.29 8.39 6.13
C GLN A 130 -14.31 9.40 5.61
N SER A 131 -13.86 10.43 4.94
CA SER A 131 -14.76 11.45 4.40
C SER A 131 -15.22 11.14 2.98
N ASP A 132 -14.84 10.00 2.46
CA ASP A 132 -15.27 9.53 1.14
C ASP A 132 -14.77 10.40 0.00
N MET A 133 -13.60 10.98 0.17
CA MET A 133 -13.02 11.85 -0.85
C MET A 133 -12.10 11.12 -1.79
#